data_d6aca33c9a6b9cc85952e76553cfa6da
#
_entry.id   d6aca33c9a6b9cc85952e76553cfa6da
#
_cell.length_a   1.000
_cell.length_b   1.000
_cell.length_c   1.000
_cell.angle_alpha   90.00
_cell.angle_beta   90.00
_cell.angle_gamma   90.00
#
_symmetry.space_group_name_H-M   'P 1'
#
loop_
_entity.id
_entity.type
_entity.pdbx_description
1 polymer ?
#
loop_
_entity_poly.entity_id
_entity_poly.type
_entity_poly.pdbx_seq_one_letter_code
_entity_poly.pdbx_strand_id
1 'polypeptide(L)'
;MKQLTILGSTGSVGTSTLAVVRENPDLFAIKALVAGRNVAVMAQQCIEFRPSYAAMADDQAANELRAVLAENGVKTEVLAGEKAACELAALDDVDQVTAAIVGAAGLLPTLAAIRAGKQVLLANKESLVTCGRLFMDAVQKSQAQLLPLDSEHNAIFQSLPESIQRQLGYSSLEAHGVSRIVLTGSGGPFRTTPMEQFATMTPDQACAHPNWSMGRKISVDSATMMNKGLEYIEARWLFNASAEQMEVILHPQSVIHSMVRYADGSVLAQLGTPDMRTPIAHAMAYPQRVHSGVAALDFCRIGALTFSEPERERYPCLYLAIEAFDAGQAATTALNAANEIAVAAFLQQQIRFTDISVVNQKVVECMALPEPTSIEMVLEIDRQAREVAGGLVRNLRV
;
A
#
# COMPACT_ATOMS: atom_id res chain seq x y z
N MET A 1 -12.55 -21.40 -11.24
CA MET A 1 -12.95 -20.24 -10.44
C MET A 1 -11.93 -20.09 -9.31
N LYS A 2 -11.17 -18.99 -9.27
CA LYS A 2 -10.17 -18.76 -8.21
C LYS A 2 -10.85 -18.41 -6.89
N GLN A 3 -10.39 -18.99 -5.79
CA GLN A 3 -10.87 -18.75 -4.44
C GLN A 3 -10.02 -17.66 -3.77
N LEU A 4 -10.67 -16.65 -3.20
CA LEU A 4 -10.01 -15.48 -2.62
C LEU A 4 -10.23 -15.36 -1.12
N THR A 5 -9.17 -15.01 -0.39
CA THR A 5 -9.25 -14.36 0.93
C THR A 5 -8.95 -12.88 0.78
N ILE A 6 -9.77 -12.02 1.35
CA ILE A 6 -9.55 -10.56 1.37
C ILE A 6 -9.23 -10.11 2.80
N LEU A 7 -7.99 -9.77 3.04
CA LEU A 7 -7.51 -9.14 4.27
C LEU A 7 -7.77 -7.62 4.18
N GLY A 8 -8.64 -7.09 5.04
CA GLY A 8 -9.06 -5.69 5.00
C GLY A 8 -10.25 -5.42 4.06
N SER A 9 -11.22 -6.32 4.03
CA SER A 9 -12.34 -6.31 3.07
C SER A 9 -13.22 -5.06 3.14
N THR A 10 -13.35 -4.43 4.31
CA THR A 10 -14.17 -3.24 4.51
C THR A 10 -13.46 -1.93 4.19
N GLY A 11 -12.14 -1.98 3.88
CA GLY A 11 -11.35 -0.84 3.42
C GLY A 11 -11.55 -0.55 1.93
N SER A 12 -10.95 0.54 1.44
CA SER A 12 -11.10 0.98 0.04
C SER A 12 -10.61 -0.04 -0.98
N VAL A 13 -9.45 -0.67 -0.75
CA VAL A 13 -8.91 -1.73 -1.62
C VAL A 13 -9.77 -2.98 -1.55
N GLY A 14 -10.22 -3.38 -0.34
CA GLY A 14 -11.09 -4.54 -0.16
C GLY A 14 -12.43 -4.37 -0.88
N THR A 15 -13.07 -3.22 -0.75
CA THR A 15 -14.33 -2.92 -1.45
C THR A 15 -14.15 -2.83 -2.96
N SER A 16 -13.01 -2.29 -3.44
CA SER A 16 -12.66 -2.29 -4.87
C SER A 16 -12.38 -3.69 -5.41
N THR A 17 -11.77 -4.56 -4.59
CA THR A 17 -11.57 -5.99 -4.94
C THR A 17 -12.92 -6.68 -5.10
N LEU A 18 -13.85 -6.47 -4.18
CA LEU A 18 -15.21 -7.02 -4.28
C LEU A 18 -15.99 -6.48 -5.49
N ALA A 19 -15.75 -5.22 -5.87
CA ALA A 19 -16.33 -4.65 -7.10
C ALA A 19 -15.82 -5.40 -8.35
N VAL A 20 -14.54 -5.72 -8.43
CA VAL A 20 -13.98 -6.53 -9.54
C VAL A 20 -14.54 -7.95 -9.53
N VAL A 21 -14.77 -8.54 -8.36
CA VAL A 21 -15.43 -9.87 -8.25
C VAL A 21 -16.86 -9.82 -8.82
N ARG A 22 -17.63 -8.76 -8.53
CA ARG A 22 -19.00 -8.57 -9.09
C ARG A 22 -19.02 -8.51 -10.61
N GLU A 23 -18.03 -7.86 -11.22
CA GLU A 23 -17.88 -7.78 -12.68
C GLU A 23 -17.49 -9.12 -13.31
N ASN A 24 -16.91 -10.05 -12.53
CA ASN A 24 -16.36 -11.32 -13.03
C ASN A 24 -16.78 -12.52 -12.16
N PRO A 25 -18.08 -12.77 -11.95
CA PRO A 25 -18.57 -13.78 -11.01
C PRO A 25 -18.24 -15.22 -11.42
N ASP A 26 -17.96 -15.49 -12.69
CA ASP A 26 -17.58 -16.81 -13.20
C ASP A 26 -16.08 -17.11 -12.99
N LEU A 27 -15.28 -16.11 -12.69
CA LEU A 27 -13.82 -16.25 -12.54
C LEU A 27 -13.36 -16.28 -11.09
N PHE A 28 -14.05 -15.56 -10.19
CA PHE A 28 -13.63 -15.34 -8.82
C PHE A 28 -14.74 -15.65 -7.82
N ALA A 29 -14.38 -16.26 -6.70
CA ALA A 29 -15.27 -16.49 -5.57
C ALA A 29 -14.57 -16.11 -4.25
N ILE A 30 -15.36 -15.64 -3.30
CA ILE A 30 -14.86 -15.24 -1.99
C ILE A 30 -14.94 -16.42 -1.03
N LYS A 31 -13.78 -16.89 -0.57
CA LYS A 31 -13.65 -17.93 0.45
C LYS A 31 -13.71 -17.35 1.85
N ALA A 32 -12.96 -16.28 2.09
CA ALA A 32 -12.89 -15.64 3.40
C ALA A 32 -12.78 -14.10 3.31
N LEU A 33 -13.38 -13.43 4.27
CA LEU A 33 -13.29 -11.98 4.47
C LEU A 33 -12.70 -11.69 5.84
N VAL A 34 -11.75 -10.76 5.92
CA VAL A 34 -11.16 -10.29 7.18
C VAL A 34 -11.29 -8.78 7.27
N ALA A 35 -11.80 -8.28 8.39
CA ALA A 35 -11.98 -6.84 8.63
C ALA A 35 -11.65 -6.43 10.06
N GLY A 36 -11.54 -5.12 10.28
CA GLY A 36 -11.39 -4.51 11.61
C GLY A 36 -12.68 -4.65 12.45
N ARG A 37 -13.30 -3.50 12.78
CA ARG A 37 -14.52 -3.43 13.62
C ARG A 37 -15.76 -2.95 12.89
N ASN A 38 -15.70 -2.79 11.58
CA ASN A 38 -16.86 -2.32 10.80
C ASN A 38 -17.83 -3.48 10.51
N VAL A 39 -18.61 -3.85 11.51
CA VAL A 39 -19.59 -4.96 11.46
C VAL A 39 -20.65 -4.72 10.38
N ALA A 40 -21.15 -3.49 10.23
CA ALA A 40 -22.22 -3.19 9.29
C ALA A 40 -21.81 -3.48 7.83
N VAL A 41 -20.63 -3.02 7.41
CA VAL A 41 -20.11 -3.27 6.06
C VAL A 41 -19.76 -4.75 5.88
N MET A 42 -19.15 -5.38 6.89
CA MET A 42 -18.81 -6.80 6.85
C MET A 42 -20.05 -7.69 6.70
N ALA A 43 -21.12 -7.38 7.42
CA ALA A 43 -22.38 -8.12 7.32
C ALA A 43 -22.96 -8.03 5.90
N GLN A 44 -22.99 -6.84 5.29
CA GLN A 44 -23.42 -6.67 3.90
C GLN A 44 -22.58 -7.51 2.93
N GLN A 45 -21.24 -7.50 3.08
CA GLN A 45 -20.34 -8.30 2.26
C GLN A 45 -20.60 -9.80 2.45
N CYS A 46 -20.80 -10.28 3.68
CA CYS A 46 -21.14 -11.68 3.95
C CYS A 46 -22.50 -12.09 3.38
N ILE A 47 -23.50 -11.22 3.43
CA ILE A 47 -24.84 -11.47 2.85
C ILE A 47 -24.74 -11.60 1.33
N GLU A 48 -23.97 -10.73 0.68
CA GLU A 48 -23.82 -10.68 -0.77
C GLU A 48 -22.99 -11.84 -1.30
N PHE A 49 -21.76 -12.02 -0.77
CA PHE A 49 -20.76 -12.94 -1.33
C PHE A 49 -20.80 -14.34 -0.72
N ARG A 50 -21.52 -14.53 0.39
CA ARG A 50 -21.66 -15.83 1.06
C ARG A 50 -20.33 -16.55 1.29
N PRO A 51 -19.28 -15.90 1.85
CA PRO A 51 -18.01 -16.56 2.11
C PRO A 51 -18.18 -17.72 3.10
N SER A 52 -17.27 -18.70 3.06
CA SER A 52 -17.24 -19.76 4.08
C SER A 52 -16.84 -19.21 5.44
N TYR A 53 -15.94 -18.24 5.47
CA TYR A 53 -15.37 -17.67 6.70
C TYR A 53 -15.40 -16.15 6.70
N ALA A 54 -15.50 -15.59 7.89
CA ALA A 54 -15.29 -14.17 8.15
C ALA A 54 -14.50 -14.00 9.45
N ALA A 55 -13.58 -13.04 9.52
CA ALA A 55 -12.87 -12.71 10.75
C ALA A 55 -12.95 -11.23 11.06
N MET A 56 -13.21 -10.90 12.33
CA MET A 56 -13.22 -9.55 12.87
C MET A 56 -12.00 -9.34 13.79
N ALA A 57 -11.62 -8.08 14.04
CA ALA A 57 -10.45 -7.76 14.83
C ALA A 57 -10.50 -8.29 16.27
N ASP A 58 -11.68 -8.42 16.85
CA ASP A 58 -11.88 -8.87 18.22
C ASP A 58 -13.22 -9.63 18.41
N ASP A 59 -13.34 -10.27 19.57
CA ASP A 59 -14.50 -11.09 19.92
C ASP A 59 -15.80 -10.29 19.98
N GLN A 60 -15.76 -9.01 20.38
CA GLN A 60 -16.96 -8.18 20.42
C GLN A 60 -17.54 -8.00 19.03
N ALA A 61 -16.74 -7.52 18.09
CA ALA A 61 -17.17 -7.32 16.70
C ALA A 61 -17.58 -8.65 16.04
N ALA A 62 -16.90 -9.76 16.36
CA ALA A 62 -17.26 -11.09 15.86
C ALA A 62 -18.62 -11.55 16.39
N ASN A 63 -18.94 -11.33 17.67
CA ASN A 63 -20.22 -11.68 18.25
C ASN A 63 -21.37 -10.85 17.65
N GLU A 64 -21.16 -9.55 17.46
CA GLU A 64 -22.11 -8.67 16.79
C GLU A 64 -22.38 -9.15 15.34
N LEU A 65 -21.32 -9.51 14.60
CA LEU A 65 -21.45 -10.03 13.23
C LEU A 65 -22.23 -11.35 13.21
N ARG A 66 -21.95 -12.30 14.13
CA ARG A 66 -22.68 -13.58 14.24
C ARG A 66 -24.16 -13.36 14.40
N ALA A 67 -24.58 -12.43 15.26
CA ALA A 67 -25.96 -12.10 15.48
C ALA A 67 -26.64 -11.61 14.19
N VAL A 68 -26.04 -10.64 13.51
CA VAL A 68 -26.58 -10.08 12.27
C VAL A 68 -26.68 -11.15 11.17
N LEU A 69 -25.65 -12.01 11.02
CA LEU A 69 -25.66 -13.07 10.00
C LEU A 69 -26.73 -14.14 10.29
N ALA A 70 -26.93 -14.49 11.55
CA ALA A 70 -27.97 -15.44 11.96
C ALA A 70 -29.38 -14.91 11.62
N GLU A 71 -29.66 -13.64 11.89
CA GLU A 71 -30.92 -12.99 11.52
C GLU A 71 -31.18 -12.99 10.01
N ASN A 72 -30.11 -12.94 9.19
CA ASN A 72 -30.17 -12.94 7.73
C ASN A 72 -30.03 -14.35 7.10
N GLY A 73 -29.98 -15.41 7.90
CA GLY A 73 -29.83 -16.79 7.40
C GLY A 73 -28.55 -17.06 6.65
N VAL A 74 -27.46 -16.38 7.01
CA VAL A 74 -26.13 -16.55 6.42
C VAL A 74 -25.31 -17.55 7.25
N LYS A 75 -24.73 -18.56 6.60
CA LYS A 75 -24.00 -19.67 7.25
C LYS A 75 -22.49 -19.46 7.31
N THR A 76 -22.00 -18.23 7.19
CA THR A 76 -20.58 -17.90 7.28
C THR A 76 -20.09 -18.18 8.70
N GLU A 77 -19.01 -18.93 8.85
CA GLU A 77 -18.32 -19.13 10.13
C GLU A 77 -17.55 -17.85 10.49
N VAL A 78 -17.80 -17.32 11.70
CA VAL A 78 -17.20 -16.05 12.15
C VAL A 78 -16.14 -16.32 13.21
N LEU A 79 -14.91 -15.87 12.93
CA LEU A 79 -13.73 -15.96 13.77
C LEU A 79 -13.32 -14.58 14.29
N ALA A 80 -12.35 -14.52 15.19
CA ALA A 80 -11.84 -13.28 15.76
C ALA A 80 -10.32 -13.27 15.94
N GLY A 81 -9.73 -12.07 15.81
CA GLY A 81 -8.35 -11.79 16.15
C GLY A 81 -7.34 -12.07 15.03
N GLU A 82 -6.09 -11.70 15.31
CA GLU A 82 -4.98 -11.80 14.35
C GLU A 82 -4.68 -13.24 13.94
N LYS A 83 -4.77 -14.18 14.90
CA LYS A 83 -4.55 -15.61 14.61
C LYS A 83 -5.52 -16.12 13.56
N ALA A 84 -6.81 -15.77 13.68
CA ALA A 84 -7.82 -16.12 12.69
C ALA A 84 -7.51 -15.50 11.31
N ALA A 85 -7.08 -14.23 11.27
CA ALA A 85 -6.67 -13.60 10.02
C ALA A 85 -5.51 -14.33 9.35
N CYS A 86 -4.51 -14.79 10.12
CA CYS A 86 -3.39 -15.59 9.61
C CYS A 86 -3.85 -16.96 9.09
N GLU A 87 -4.74 -17.64 9.81
CA GLU A 87 -5.29 -18.94 9.42
C GLU A 87 -6.09 -18.84 8.10
N LEU A 88 -6.95 -17.81 8.00
CA LEU A 88 -7.75 -17.57 6.79
C LEU A 88 -6.91 -17.14 5.57
N ALA A 89 -5.76 -16.52 5.80
CA ALA A 89 -4.81 -16.16 4.74
C ALA A 89 -4.05 -17.39 4.21
N ALA A 90 -3.95 -18.47 4.99
CA ALA A 90 -3.18 -19.65 4.68
C ALA A 90 -4.02 -20.89 4.28
N LEU A 91 -5.35 -20.75 4.15
CA LEU A 91 -6.25 -21.86 3.79
C LEU A 91 -5.78 -22.59 2.53
N ASP A 92 -5.76 -23.92 2.57
CA ASP A 92 -5.27 -24.74 1.46
C ASP A 92 -6.07 -24.55 0.17
N ASP A 93 -7.39 -24.36 0.28
CA ASP A 93 -8.32 -24.19 -0.83
C ASP A 93 -8.49 -22.71 -1.27
N VAL A 94 -7.56 -21.84 -0.91
CA VAL A 94 -7.47 -20.44 -1.37
C VAL A 94 -6.32 -20.31 -2.37
N ASP A 95 -6.61 -19.71 -3.51
CA ASP A 95 -5.64 -19.44 -4.58
C ASP A 95 -4.95 -18.10 -4.42
N GLN A 96 -5.72 -17.08 -4.06
CA GLN A 96 -5.27 -15.68 -3.98
C GLN A 96 -5.62 -15.02 -2.64
N VAL A 97 -4.72 -14.19 -2.14
CA VAL A 97 -4.93 -13.38 -0.94
C VAL A 97 -4.72 -11.91 -1.26
N THR A 98 -5.77 -11.10 -1.15
CA THR A 98 -5.64 -9.64 -1.19
C THR A 98 -5.16 -9.12 0.16
N ALA A 99 -3.94 -8.61 0.23
CA ALA A 99 -3.31 -8.11 1.44
C ALA A 99 -3.50 -6.58 1.55
N ALA A 100 -4.63 -6.16 2.15
CA ALA A 100 -5.04 -4.76 2.24
C ALA A 100 -5.35 -4.27 3.66
N ILE A 101 -4.86 -4.96 4.69
CA ILE A 101 -4.86 -4.44 6.07
C ILE A 101 -3.74 -3.40 6.16
N VAL A 102 -4.09 -2.17 6.56
CA VAL A 102 -3.17 -1.03 6.63
C VAL A 102 -2.24 -1.14 7.84
N GLY A 103 -0.98 -0.71 7.68
CA GLY A 103 0.00 -0.63 8.76
C GLY A 103 0.57 -1.96 9.20
N ALA A 104 1.21 -1.98 10.37
CA ALA A 104 1.89 -3.16 10.93
C ALA A 104 0.97 -4.36 11.17
N ALA A 105 -0.33 -4.12 11.42
CA ALA A 105 -1.32 -5.18 11.64
C ALA A 105 -1.51 -6.11 10.41
N GLY A 106 -1.20 -5.64 9.22
CA GLY A 106 -1.26 -6.44 7.99
C GLY A 106 -0.06 -7.36 7.77
N LEU A 107 1.04 -7.17 8.51
CA LEU A 107 2.30 -7.88 8.27
C LEU A 107 2.18 -9.39 8.50
N LEU A 108 1.71 -9.82 9.67
CA LEU A 108 1.64 -11.24 10.02
C LEU A 108 0.66 -12.04 9.15
N PRO A 109 -0.58 -11.57 8.87
CA PRO A 109 -1.46 -12.27 7.94
C PRO A 109 -0.91 -12.33 6.51
N THR A 110 -0.23 -11.28 6.04
CA THR A 110 0.42 -11.29 4.72
C THR A 110 1.56 -12.32 4.65
N LEU A 111 2.40 -12.39 5.70
CA LEU A 111 3.47 -13.39 5.79
C LEU A 111 2.90 -14.81 5.90
N ALA A 112 1.75 -15.01 6.54
CA ALA A 112 1.07 -16.31 6.58
C ALA A 112 0.66 -16.77 5.17
N ALA A 113 0.08 -15.87 4.36
CA ALA A 113 -0.24 -16.14 2.96
C ALA A 113 1.01 -16.49 2.13
N ILE A 114 2.10 -15.72 2.30
CA ILE A 114 3.38 -15.95 1.61
C ILE A 114 3.94 -17.33 1.97
N ARG A 115 4.03 -17.65 3.27
CA ARG A 115 4.56 -18.94 3.75
C ARG A 115 3.73 -20.13 3.26
N ALA A 116 2.43 -19.94 3.03
CA ALA A 116 1.55 -20.92 2.43
C ALA A 116 1.64 -20.98 0.89
N GLY A 117 2.57 -20.26 0.27
CA GLY A 117 2.80 -20.27 -1.18
C GLY A 117 1.68 -19.67 -2.02
N LYS A 118 0.88 -18.75 -1.47
CA LYS A 118 -0.26 -18.16 -2.15
C LYS A 118 0.14 -17.11 -3.18
N GLN A 119 -0.74 -16.85 -4.13
CA GLN A 119 -0.66 -15.65 -4.96
C GLN A 119 -1.14 -14.45 -4.10
N VAL A 120 -0.21 -13.57 -3.74
CA VAL A 120 -0.48 -12.42 -2.85
C VAL A 120 -0.62 -11.15 -3.66
N LEU A 121 -1.82 -10.58 -3.62
CA LEU A 121 -2.15 -9.29 -4.21
C LEU A 121 -1.83 -8.21 -3.16
N LEU A 122 -0.65 -7.61 -3.29
CA LEU A 122 -0.05 -6.77 -2.26
C LEU A 122 -0.50 -5.30 -2.38
N ALA A 123 -1.29 -4.85 -1.42
CA ALA A 123 -1.67 -3.44 -1.26
C ALA A 123 -1.08 -2.80 0.02
N ASN A 124 -0.68 -3.61 0.99
CA ASN A 124 -0.03 -3.15 2.21
C ASN A 124 1.45 -2.85 1.96
N LYS A 125 1.75 -1.63 1.50
CA LYS A 125 3.14 -1.19 1.26
C LYS A 125 3.97 -1.13 2.53
N GLU A 126 3.35 -0.85 3.66
CA GLU A 126 4.01 -0.76 4.96
C GLU A 126 4.73 -2.08 5.33
N SER A 127 4.22 -3.23 4.90
CA SER A 127 4.87 -4.52 5.12
C SER A 127 6.27 -4.59 4.46
N LEU A 128 6.42 -4.09 3.24
CA LEU A 128 7.73 -4.01 2.57
C LEU A 128 8.60 -2.88 3.12
N VAL A 129 8.01 -1.75 3.46
CA VAL A 129 8.74 -0.63 4.07
C VAL A 129 9.37 -1.03 5.40
N THR A 130 8.62 -1.76 6.24
CA THR A 130 9.08 -2.13 7.59
C THR A 130 9.85 -3.43 7.64
N CYS A 131 9.66 -4.35 6.69
CA CYS A 131 10.16 -5.72 6.79
C CYS A 131 10.86 -6.22 5.51
N GLY A 132 11.15 -5.35 4.56
CA GLY A 132 11.58 -5.60 3.19
C GLY A 132 12.44 -6.84 2.96
N ARG A 133 13.63 -6.93 3.58
CA ARG A 133 14.53 -8.08 3.43
C ARG A 133 13.87 -9.38 3.89
N LEU A 134 13.36 -9.39 5.12
CA LEU A 134 12.75 -10.59 5.71
C LEU A 134 11.48 -11.02 4.95
N PHE A 135 10.72 -10.02 4.45
CA PHE A 135 9.54 -10.27 3.63
C PHE A 135 9.91 -10.91 2.30
N MET A 136 10.88 -10.35 1.57
CA MET A 136 11.31 -10.88 0.28
C MET A 136 11.98 -12.24 0.42
N ASP A 137 12.77 -12.48 1.49
CA ASP A 137 13.34 -13.81 1.79
C ASP A 137 12.24 -14.85 2.03
N ALA A 138 11.12 -14.47 2.68
CA ALA A 138 9.98 -15.37 2.85
C ALA A 138 9.31 -15.68 1.51
N VAL A 139 9.16 -14.71 0.61
CA VAL A 139 8.64 -14.91 -0.76
C VAL A 139 9.51 -15.91 -1.51
N GLN A 140 10.83 -15.70 -1.50
CA GLN A 140 11.76 -16.57 -2.22
C GLN A 140 11.71 -18.03 -1.71
N LYS A 141 11.61 -18.22 -0.39
CA LYS A 141 11.60 -19.55 0.23
C LYS A 141 10.29 -20.30 -0.01
N SER A 142 9.16 -19.61 -0.11
CA SER A 142 7.83 -20.21 -0.18
C SER A 142 7.30 -20.43 -1.59
N GLN A 143 7.97 -19.90 -2.63
CA GLN A 143 7.48 -19.85 -4.01
C GLN A 143 6.15 -19.08 -4.18
N ALA A 144 5.78 -18.23 -3.22
CA ALA A 144 4.64 -17.33 -3.35
C ALA A 144 4.84 -16.36 -4.51
N GLN A 145 3.76 -16.03 -5.20
CA GLN A 145 3.79 -15.03 -6.26
C GLN A 145 3.27 -13.69 -5.71
N LEU A 146 4.09 -12.65 -5.75
CA LEU A 146 3.64 -11.29 -5.44
C LEU A 146 3.10 -10.61 -6.69
N LEU A 147 1.96 -9.91 -6.52
CA LEU A 147 1.36 -9.06 -7.54
C LEU A 147 1.03 -7.70 -6.88
N PRO A 148 1.71 -6.62 -7.26
CA PRO A 148 1.48 -5.32 -6.64
C PRO A 148 0.12 -4.75 -7.03
N LEU A 149 -0.62 -4.22 -6.06
CA LEU A 149 -1.90 -3.55 -6.26
C LEU A 149 -1.78 -2.02 -6.25
N ASP A 150 -0.78 -1.47 -5.56
CA ASP A 150 -0.53 -0.03 -5.64
C ASP A 150 -0.40 0.39 -7.11
N SER A 151 -1.08 1.46 -7.51
CA SER A 151 -1.25 1.81 -8.94
C SER A 151 0.09 2.03 -9.65
N GLU A 152 1.04 2.65 -8.97
CA GLU A 152 2.37 2.93 -9.49
C GLU A 152 3.20 1.66 -9.66
N HIS A 153 3.19 0.78 -8.65
CA HIS A 153 3.92 -0.48 -8.72
C HIS A 153 3.30 -1.46 -9.72
N ASN A 154 1.98 -1.48 -9.81
CA ASN A 154 1.28 -2.26 -10.82
C ASN A 154 1.59 -1.75 -12.23
N ALA A 155 1.71 -0.43 -12.43
CA ALA A 155 2.11 0.17 -13.70
C ALA A 155 3.54 -0.21 -14.10
N ILE A 156 4.48 -0.18 -13.15
CA ILE A 156 5.85 -0.66 -13.37
C ILE A 156 5.83 -2.14 -13.73
N PHE A 157 5.12 -2.96 -12.93
CA PHE A 157 4.98 -4.40 -13.17
C PHE A 157 4.48 -4.71 -14.59
N GLN A 158 3.43 -4.02 -15.05
CA GLN A 158 2.89 -4.17 -16.40
C GLN A 158 3.87 -3.75 -17.51
N SER A 159 4.79 -2.83 -17.20
CA SER A 159 5.76 -2.27 -18.15
C SER A 159 7.09 -3.02 -18.15
N LEU A 160 7.29 -3.98 -17.24
CA LEU A 160 8.50 -4.82 -17.16
C LEU A 160 8.38 -6.08 -18.01
N PRO A 161 9.51 -6.68 -18.46
CA PRO A 161 9.53 -7.98 -19.12
C PRO A 161 8.94 -9.09 -18.23
N GLU A 162 8.28 -10.07 -18.85
CA GLU A 162 7.66 -11.19 -18.14
C GLU A 162 8.64 -11.98 -17.27
N SER A 163 9.90 -12.08 -17.68
CA SER A 163 10.97 -12.72 -16.90
C SER A 163 11.18 -12.06 -15.54
N ILE A 164 11.08 -10.72 -15.46
CA ILE A 164 11.14 -9.98 -14.19
C ILE A 164 9.83 -10.12 -13.42
N GLN A 165 8.68 -10.04 -14.10
CA GLN A 165 7.36 -10.19 -13.46
C GLN A 165 7.22 -11.51 -12.70
N ARG A 166 7.84 -12.58 -13.19
CA ARG A 166 7.82 -13.92 -12.55
C ARG A 166 8.75 -14.05 -11.35
N GLN A 167 9.73 -13.13 -11.18
CA GLN A 167 10.75 -13.19 -10.14
C GLN A 167 10.98 -11.83 -9.50
N LEU A 168 9.92 -11.21 -9.01
CA LEU A 168 9.99 -9.92 -8.34
C LEU A 168 10.97 -9.94 -7.17
N GLY A 169 11.76 -8.88 -7.05
CA GLY A 169 12.73 -8.65 -5.97
C GLY A 169 14.08 -9.34 -6.15
N TYR A 170 14.26 -10.17 -7.20
CA TYR A 170 15.52 -10.94 -7.40
C TYR A 170 16.12 -10.80 -8.79
N SER A 171 15.37 -10.31 -9.76
CA SER A 171 15.86 -10.14 -11.12
C SER A 171 16.74 -8.90 -11.22
N SER A 172 17.83 -8.99 -12.01
CA SER A 172 18.60 -7.80 -12.40
C SER A 172 17.85 -7.02 -13.47
N LEU A 173 17.55 -5.77 -13.20
CA LEU A 173 16.92 -4.87 -14.17
C LEU A 173 17.82 -4.67 -15.41
N GLU A 174 19.11 -4.43 -15.19
CA GLU A 174 20.11 -4.21 -16.25
C GLU A 174 20.25 -5.41 -17.18
N ALA A 175 20.29 -6.63 -16.63
CA ALA A 175 20.37 -7.86 -17.42
C ALA A 175 19.17 -8.07 -18.36
N HIS A 176 18.07 -7.40 -18.11
CA HIS A 176 16.86 -7.43 -18.93
C HIS A 176 16.65 -6.14 -19.75
N GLY A 177 17.69 -5.30 -19.87
CA GLY A 177 17.65 -4.09 -20.64
C GLY A 177 16.86 -2.94 -20.01
N VAL A 178 16.50 -3.03 -18.74
CA VAL A 178 15.81 -1.96 -18.00
C VAL A 178 16.87 -1.01 -17.43
N SER A 179 16.85 0.24 -17.86
CA SER A 179 17.79 1.25 -17.38
C SER A 179 17.30 2.02 -16.17
N ARG A 180 15.97 2.28 -16.08
CA ARG A 180 15.41 3.07 -14.99
C ARG A 180 13.91 2.82 -14.80
N ILE A 181 13.49 2.85 -13.54
CA ILE A 181 12.10 2.90 -13.12
C ILE A 181 11.76 4.36 -12.81
N VAL A 182 10.65 4.87 -13.34
CA VAL A 182 10.19 6.24 -13.13
C VAL A 182 8.86 6.20 -12.39
N LEU A 183 8.89 6.51 -11.09
CA LEU A 183 7.72 6.67 -10.26
C LEU A 183 7.08 8.04 -10.53
N THR A 184 5.80 8.07 -10.85
CA THR A 184 5.04 9.31 -10.97
C THR A 184 4.26 9.60 -9.69
N GLY A 185 4.09 10.88 -9.35
CA GLY A 185 3.23 11.34 -8.27
C GLY A 185 2.50 12.61 -8.65
N SER A 186 1.31 12.85 -8.09
CA SER A 186 0.56 14.09 -8.37
C SER A 186 1.22 15.35 -7.80
N GLY A 187 2.06 15.19 -6.78
CA GLY A 187 2.58 16.29 -5.96
C GLY A 187 1.63 16.74 -4.85
N GLY A 188 0.47 16.09 -4.72
CA GLY A 188 -0.52 16.37 -3.69
C GLY A 188 -1.25 17.72 -3.86
N PRO A 189 -2.14 18.08 -2.90
CA PRO A 189 -2.96 19.28 -2.98
C PRO A 189 -2.15 20.57 -2.87
N PHE A 190 -0.95 20.55 -2.26
CA PHE A 190 -0.14 21.73 -2.01
C PHE A 190 0.99 21.96 -3.03
N ARG A 191 0.93 21.29 -4.18
CA ARG A 191 1.95 21.36 -5.22
C ARG A 191 2.24 22.80 -5.70
N THR A 192 1.23 23.65 -5.77
CA THR A 192 1.33 25.05 -6.21
C THR A 192 1.15 26.07 -5.09
N THR A 193 0.92 25.63 -3.85
CA THR A 193 0.76 26.49 -2.69
C THR A 193 2.11 27.09 -2.28
N PRO A 194 2.20 28.41 -1.99
CA PRO A 194 3.42 28.99 -1.44
C PRO A 194 3.86 28.32 -0.14
N MET A 195 5.14 27.99 0.00
CA MET A 195 5.65 27.24 1.15
C MET A 195 5.47 27.96 2.49
N GLU A 196 5.46 29.28 2.47
CA GLU A 196 5.23 30.13 3.66
C GLU A 196 3.86 29.87 4.30
N GLN A 197 2.91 29.33 3.53
CA GLN A 197 1.58 28.98 4.01
C GLN A 197 1.48 27.59 4.63
N PHE A 198 2.48 26.72 4.46
CA PHE A 198 2.40 25.32 4.89
C PHE A 198 2.14 25.16 6.39
N ALA A 199 2.68 26.03 7.23
CA ALA A 199 2.45 25.99 8.68
C ALA A 199 0.98 26.21 9.09
N THR A 200 0.17 26.80 8.22
CA THR A 200 -1.25 27.08 8.48
C THR A 200 -2.21 26.14 7.77
N MET A 201 -1.70 25.15 7.02
CA MET A 201 -2.53 24.17 6.31
C MET A 201 -3.31 23.29 7.28
N THR A 202 -4.60 23.14 7.00
CA THR A 202 -5.51 22.33 7.82
C THR A 202 -5.56 20.88 7.36
N PRO A 203 -6.00 19.93 8.23
CA PRO A 203 -6.23 18.54 7.84
C PRO A 203 -7.18 18.39 6.64
N ASP A 204 -8.22 19.19 6.56
CA ASP A 204 -9.20 19.08 5.47
C ASP A 204 -8.60 19.55 4.14
N GLN A 205 -7.76 20.59 4.15
CA GLN A 205 -7.02 21.01 2.96
C GLN A 205 -6.02 19.93 2.52
N ALA A 206 -5.30 19.30 3.45
CA ALA A 206 -4.36 18.20 3.15
C ALA A 206 -5.08 16.95 2.62
N CYS A 207 -6.32 16.71 3.04
CA CYS A 207 -7.13 15.60 2.56
C CYS A 207 -7.86 15.85 1.22
N ALA A 208 -7.83 17.09 0.69
CA ALA A 208 -8.48 17.45 -0.57
C ALA A 208 -7.60 17.11 -1.79
N HIS A 209 -7.39 15.79 -2.03
CA HIS A 209 -6.58 15.33 -3.17
C HIS A 209 -7.30 15.61 -4.50
N PRO A 210 -6.61 16.17 -5.53
CA PRO A 210 -7.26 16.62 -6.76
C PRO A 210 -7.83 15.49 -7.63
N ASN A 211 -7.25 14.28 -7.61
CA ASN A 211 -7.56 13.21 -8.56
C ASN A 211 -8.07 11.91 -7.90
N TRP A 212 -7.74 11.68 -6.63
CA TRP A 212 -8.04 10.43 -5.93
C TRP A 212 -8.93 10.67 -4.72
N SER A 213 -9.92 9.80 -4.53
CA SER A 213 -10.65 9.71 -3.27
C SER A 213 -9.99 8.65 -2.39
N MET A 214 -9.32 9.08 -1.34
CA MET A 214 -8.49 8.21 -0.49
C MET A 214 -8.83 8.41 0.99
N GLY A 215 -8.39 7.46 1.82
CA GLY A 215 -8.45 7.61 3.27
C GLY A 215 -7.63 8.82 3.78
N ARG A 216 -7.98 9.35 4.94
CA ARG A 216 -7.37 10.59 5.47
C ARG A 216 -5.85 10.46 5.66
N LYS A 217 -5.35 9.33 6.17
CA LYS A 217 -3.90 9.11 6.38
C LYS A 217 -3.13 9.20 5.07
N ILE A 218 -3.51 8.44 4.06
CA ILE A 218 -2.81 8.42 2.76
C ILE A 218 -2.96 9.74 2.00
N SER A 219 -4.05 10.51 2.22
CA SER A 219 -4.20 11.85 1.65
C SER A 219 -3.17 12.83 2.22
N VAL A 220 -2.90 12.80 3.53
CA VAL A 220 -1.83 13.59 4.16
C VAL A 220 -0.47 13.11 3.67
N ASP A 221 -0.24 11.81 3.55
CA ASP A 221 0.99 11.26 2.98
C ASP A 221 1.21 11.71 1.53
N SER A 222 0.16 11.87 0.75
CA SER A 222 0.23 12.46 -0.59
C SER A 222 0.61 13.93 -0.55
N ALA A 223 0.03 14.71 0.39
CA ALA A 223 0.32 16.13 0.55
C ALA A 223 1.80 16.39 0.94
N THR A 224 2.39 15.53 1.78
CA THR A 224 3.80 15.58 2.18
C THR A 224 4.75 14.90 1.20
N MET A 225 4.23 14.18 0.21
CA MET A 225 4.96 13.23 -0.65
C MET A 225 5.60 12.06 0.13
N MET A 226 5.26 11.84 1.40
CA MET A 226 5.67 10.64 2.13
C MET A 226 5.10 9.37 1.47
N ASN A 227 3.86 9.43 0.94
CA ASN A 227 3.31 8.29 0.19
C ASN A 227 4.26 7.86 -0.93
N LYS A 228 4.77 8.83 -1.70
CA LYS A 228 5.74 8.54 -2.77
C LYS A 228 7.10 8.07 -2.24
N GLY A 229 7.49 8.54 -1.05
CA GLY A 229 8.67 8.03 -0.35
C GLY A 229 8.52 6.56 0.07
N LEU A 230 7.37 6.19 0.64
CA LEU A 230 7.07 4.79 0.98
C LEU A 230 7.00 3.91 -0.27
N GLU A 231 6.43 4.41 -1.35
CA GLU A 231 6.39 3.72 -2.64
C GLU A 231 7.79 3.56 -3.27
N TYR A 232 8.67 4.54 -3.10
CA TYR A 232 10.07 4.41 -3.51
C TYR A 232 10.75 3.24 -2.77
N ILE A 233 10.58 3.15 -1.46
CA ILE A 233 11.11 2.04 -0.64
C ILE A 233 10.54 0.70 -1.11
N GLU A 234 9.23 0.62 -1.32
CA GLU A 234 8.57 -0.58 -1.80
C GLU A 234 9.08 -1.00 -3.19
N ALA A 235 9.21 -0.06 -4.13
CA ALA A 235 9.72 -0.32 -5.48
C ALA A 235 11.17 -0.87 -5.45
N ARG A 236 12.03 -0.33 -4.56
CA ARG A 236 13.40 -0.82 -4.37
C ARG A 236 13.42 -2.31 -3.99
N TRP A 237 12.50 -2.75 -3.14
CA TRP A 237 12.36 -4.15 -2.76
C TRP A 237 11.71 -5.00 -3.85
N LEU A 238 10.56 -4.56 -4.40
CA LEU A 238 9.81 -5.34 -5.38
C LEU A 238 10.59 -5.57 -6.68
N PHE A 239 11.32 -4.58 -7.14
CA PHE A 239 11.97 -4.64 -8.45
C PHE A 239 13.50 -4.79 -8.35
N ASN A 240 14.05 -4.98 -7.16
CA ASN A 240 15.49 -5.09 -6.94
C ASN A 240 16.28 -3.95 -7.61
N ALA A 241 15.73 -2.75 -7.57
CA ALA A 241 16.31 -1.57 -8.20
C ALA A 241 17.41 -0.93 -7.34
N SER A 242 18.51 -0.46 -7.94
CA SER A 242 19.48 0.39 -7.26
C SER A 242 18.98 1.83 -7.14
N ALA A 243 19.66 2.69 -6.37
CA ALA A 243 19.28 4.09 -6.26
C ALA A 243 19.35 4.81 -7.61
N GLU A 244 20.37 4.51 -8.43
CA GLU A 244 20.58 5.09 -9.75
C GLU A 244 19.52 4.64 -10.76
N GLN A 245 18.86 3.50 -10.51
CA GLN A 245 17.79 2.98 -11.35
C GLN A 245 16.41 3.52 -10.97
N MET A 246 16.32 4.36 -9.94
CA MET A 246 15.05 4.97 -9.51
C MET A 246 15.01 6.46 -9.84
N GLU A 247 13.86 6.91 -10.33
CA GLU A 247 13.57 8.32 -10.57
C GLU A 247 12.15 8.63 -10.08
N VAL A 248 11.95 9.78 -9.45
CA VAL A 248 10.62 10.26 -9.03
C VAL A 248 10.32 11.55 -9.77
N ILE A 249 9.18 11.63 -10.42
CA ILE A 249 8.69 12.82 -11.11
C ILE A 249 7.26 13.18 -10.69
N LEU A 250 6.94 14.45 -10.77
CA LEU A 250 5.58 14.93 -10.60
C LEU A 250 4.82 14.86 -11.92
N HIS A 251 3.61 14.30 -11.86
CA HIS A 251 2.65 14.24 -12.96
C HIS A 251 1.25 14.57 -12.44
N PRO A 252 0.86 15.86 -12.47
CA PRO A 252 -0.35 16.35 -11.80
C PRO A 252 -1.65 15.71 -12.28
N GLN A 253 -1.72 15.30 -13.55
CA GLN A 253 -2.92 14.69 -14.12
C GLN A 253 -3.18 13.26 -13.62
N SER A 254 -2.16 12.58 -13.07
CA SER A 254 -2.24 11.19 -12.57
C SER A 254 -2.82 10.20 -13.59
N VAL A 255 -2.60 10.43 -14.87
CA VAL A 255 -3.02 9.56 -15.99
C VAL A 255 -1.97 8.49 -16.26
N ILE A 256 -0.69 8.88 -16.26
CA ILE A 256 0.44 7.94 -16.28
C ILE A 256 0.72 7.54 -14.84
N HIS A 257 0.52 6.25 -14.54
CA HIS A 257 0.71 5.76 -13.18
C HIS A 257 2.16 5.46 -12.83
N SER A 258 2.99 5.05 -13.79
CA SER A 258 4.46 5.01 -13.73
C SER A 258 5.03 4.53 -15.06
N MET A 259 6.36 4.56 -15.21
CA MET A 259 7.06 4.23 -16.46
C MET A 259 8.32 3.42 -16.21
N VAL A 260 8.79 2.74 -17.25
CA VAL A 260 10.06 2.01 -17.28
C VAL A 260 10.85 2.47 -18.50
N ARG A 261 12.10 2.90 -18.30
CA ARG A 261 13.03 3.25 -19.37
C ARG A 261 13.91 2.04 -19.69
N TYR A 262 14.15 1.85 -20.97
CA TYR A 262 14.98 0.77 -21.49
C TYR A 262 16.32 1.27 -22.06
N ALA A 263 17.28 0.36 -22.19
CA ALA A 263 18.63 0.67 -22.67
C ALA A 263 18.66 1.14 -24.13
N ASP A 264 17.65 0.77 -24.93
CA ASP A 264 17.47 1.21 -26.32
C ASP A 264 16.89 2.62 -26.44
N GLY A 265 16.60 3.29 -25.31
CA GLY A 265 16.01 4.63 -25.26
C GLY A 265 14.48 4.65 -25.24
N SER A 266 13.81 3.49 -25.36
CA SER A 266 12.36 3.44 -25.28
C SER A 266 11.87 3.61 -23.84
N VAL A 267 10.61 4.10 -23.71
CA VAL A 267 9.90 4.24 -22.43
C VAL A 267 8.55 3.55 -22.56
N LEU A 268 8.29 2.58 -21.68
CA LEU A 268 6.96 1.99 -21.56
C LEU A 268 6.26 2.56 -20.32
N ALA A 269 4.97 2.89 -20.51
CA ALA A 269 4.14 3.49 -19.47
C ALA A 269 2.77 2.82 -19.44
N GLN A 270 2.24 2.63 -18.23
CA GLN A 270 0.84 2.25 -18.08
C GLN A 270 0.02 3.51 -17.79
N LEU A 271 -1.04 3.69 -18.57
CA LEU A 271 -1.98 4.80 -18.45
C LEU A 271 -3.35 4.24 -18.08
N GLY A 272 -4.09 4.99 -17.26
CA GLY A 272 -5.46 4.63 -16.88
C GLY A 272 -6.18 5.77 -16.17
N THR A 273 -7.49 5.65 -16.09
CA THR A 273 -8.30 6.48 -15.18
C THR A 273 -7.86 6.18 -13.74
N PRO A 274 -7.70 7.20 -12.88
CA PRO A 274 -7.36 6.98 -11.46
C PRO A 274 -8.44 6.20 -10.72
N ASP A 275 -8.33 4.87 -10.70
CA ASP A 275 -9.27 3.95 -10.06
C ASP A 275 -8.55 2.64 -9.70
N MET A 276 -8.61 2.27 -8.42
CA MET A 276 -7.94 1.06 -7.92
C MET A 276 -8.47 -0.24 -8.53
N ARG A 277 -9.67 -0.26 -9.08
CA ARG A 277 -10.22 -1.46 -9.74
C ARG A 277 -9.38 -1.89 -10.95
N THR A 278 -8.70 -0.97 -11.63
CA THR A 278 -7.82 -1.30 -12.77
C THR A 278 -6.62 -2.16 -12.35
N PRO A 279 -5.74 -1.73 -11.44
CA PRO A 279 -4.61 -2.57 -10.99
C PRO A 279 -5.06 -3.83 -10.26
N ILE A 280 -6.18 -3.78 -9.53
CA ILE A 280 -6.76 -4.95 -8.86
C ILE A 280 -7.22 -6.00 -9.90
N ALA A 281 -8.00 -5.61 -10.91
CA ALA A 281 -8.46 -6.52 -11.96
C ALA A 281 -7.28 -7.14 -12.73
N HIS A 282 -6.25 -6.35 -13.04
CA HIS A 282 -5.03 -6.83 -13.65
C HIS A 282 -4.34 -7.90 -12.80
N ALA A 283 -4.11 -7.62 -11.49
CA ALA A 283 -3.43 -8.55 -10.60
C ALA A 283 -4.25 -9.83 -10.34
N MET A 284 -5.57 -9.71 -10.14
CA MET A 284 -6.46 -10.86 -9.93
C MET A 284 -6.47 -11.83 -11.12
N ALA A 285 -6.46 -11.29 -12.34
CA ALA A 285 -6.55 -12.08 -13.55
C ALA A 285 -5.19 -12.48 -14.15
N TYR A 286 -4.08 -11.89 -13.67
CA TYR A 286 -2.75 -12.07 -14.25
C TYR A 286 -2.47 -13.53 -14.64
N PRO A 287 -1.91 -13.78 -15.86
CA PRO A 287 -1.48 -12.82 -16.90
C PRO A 287 -2.60 -12.32 -17.83
N GLN A 288 -3.83 -12.80 -17.71
CA GLN A 288 -4.96 -12.36 -18.53
C GLN A 288 -5.45 -10.98 -18.08
N ARG A 289 -6.39 -10.41 -18.87
CA ARG A 289 -7.09 -9.18 -18.53
C ARG A 289 -8.59 -9.44 -18.48
N VAL A 290 -9.26 -8.81 -17.50
CA VAL A 290 -10.70 -8.94 -17.24
C VAL A 290 -11.33 -7.56 -17.12
N HIS A 291 -12.64 -7.51 -17.11
CA HIS A 291 -13.37 -6.27 -16.89
C HIS A 291 -13.13 -5.75 -15.47
N SER A 292 -12.76 -4.47 -15.36
CA SER A 292 -12.61 -3.78 -14.08
C SER A 292 -13.82 -2.91 -13.71
N GLY A 293 -14.72 -2.67 -14.66
CA GLY A 293 -15.82 -1.70 -14.52
C GLY A 293 -15.36 -0.24 -14.60
N VAL A 294 -14.09 0.02 -14.98
CA VAL A 294 -13.54 1.38 -15.08
C VAL A 294 -13.67 1.89 -16.52
N ALA A 295 -14.07 3.15 -16.67
CA ALA A 295 -14.16 3.79 -17.97
C ALA A 295 -12.78 3.97 -18.61
N ALA A 296 -12.71 3.76 -19.94
CA ALA A 296 -11.51 4.01 -20.71
C ALA A 296 -11.13 5.50 -20.71
N LEU A 297 -9.83 5.78 -20.91
CA LEU A 297 -9.34 7.14 -21.06
C LEU A 297 -9.84 7.78 -22.38
N ASP A 298 -10.25 9.02 -22.28
CA ASP A 298 -10.51 9.90 -23.44
C ASP A 298 -9.30 10.84 -23.61
N PHE A 299 -8.41 10.49 -24.53
CA PHE A 299 -7.19 11.25 -24.79
C PHE A 299 -7.46 12.65 -25.32
N CYS A 300 -8.52 12.82 -26.12
CA CYS A 300 -8.89 14.14 -26.63
C CYS A 300 -9.35 15.08 -25.50
N ARG A 301 -10.02 14.54 -24.49
CA ARG A 301 -10.45 15.30 -23.32
C ARG A 301 -9.29 15.60 -22.36
N ILE A 302 -8.31 14.70 -22.22
CA ILE A 302 -7.13 14.89 -21.40
C ILE A 302 -6.26 16.02 -21.96
N GLY A 303 -6.07 16.07 -23.27
CA GLY A 303 -5.32 17.11 -23.99
C GLY A 303 -3.81 17.02 -23.76
N ALA A 304 -3.31 17.48 -22.61
CA ALA A 304 -1.88 17.55 -22.32
C ALA A 304 -1.49 16.80 -21.05
N LEU A 305 -0.31 16.20 -21.05
CA LEU A 305 0.35 15.59 -19.89
C LEU A 305 1.59 16.42 -19.54
N THR A 306 1.77 16.74 -18.27
CA THR A 306 2.87 17.59 -17.80
C THR A 306 3.68 16.90 -16.74
N PHE A 307 4.98 17.23 -16.68
CA PHE A 307 5.94 16.64 -15.77
C PHE A 307 6.85 17.70 -15.17
N SER A 308 7.27 17.50 -13.92
CA SER A 308 8.29 18.31 -13.26
C SER A 308 9.03 17.49 -12.21
N GLU A 309 10.17 18.01 -11.77
CA GLU A 309 10.93 17.40 -10.67
C GLU A 309 10.32 17.80 -9.31
N PRO A 310 10.36 16.90 -8.29
CA PRO A 310 9.98 17.27 -6.93
C PRO A 310 11.10 18.08 -6.26
N GLU A 311 10.78 19.26 -5.74
CA GLU A 311 11.72 20.11 -5.01
C GLU A 311 11.95 19.59 -3.58
N ARG A 312 13.23 19.47 -3.16
CA ARG A 312 13.58 18.94 -1.83
C ARG A 312 12.99 19.76 -0.68
N GLU A 313 13.04 21.08 -0.79
CA GLU A 313 12.53 21.99 0.23
C GLU A 313 11.00 21.88 0.39
N ARG A 314 10.30 21.61 -0.70
CA ARG A 314 8.84 21.42 -0.71
C ARG A 314 8.41 20.06 -0.17
N TYR A 315 9.20 19.01 -0.45
CA TYR A 315 8.86 17.62 -0.15
C TYR A 315 9.92 16.92 0.69
N PRO A 316 10.28 17.44 1.88
CA PRO A 316 11.34 16.85 2.70
C PRO A 316 11.07 15.40 3.09
N CYS A 317 9.79 14.99 3.24
CA CYS A 317 9.42 13.62 3.57
C CYS A 317 9.77 12.61 2.48
N LEU A 318 9.69 12.99 1.19
CA LEU A 318 10.13 12.14 0.08
C LEU A 318 11.62 11.81 0.19
N TYR A 319 12.42 12.83 0.37
CA TYR A 319 13.88 12.67 0.42
C TYR A 319 14.36 11.99 1.69
N LEU A 320 13.66 12.22 2.81
CA LEU A 320 13.90 11.50 4.05
C LEU A 320 13.65 9.98 3.88
N ALA A 321 12.62 9.59 3.13
CA ALA A 321 12.34 8.19 2.85
C ALA A 321 13.42 7.54 1.96
N ILE A 322 13.93 8.28 0.97
CA ILE A 322 15.05 7.84 0.13
C ILE A 322 16.30 7.60 0.99
N GLU A 323 16.66 8.58 1.83
CA GLU A 323 17.80 8.51 2.75
C GLU A 323 17.63 7.39 3.79
N ALA A 324 16.43 7.19 4.31
CA ALA A 324 16.14 6.11 5.25
C ALA A 324 16.33 4.73 4.63
N PHE A 325 16.00 4.55 3.35
CA PHE A 325 16.27 3.28 2.67
C PHE A 325 17.77 2.98 2.59
N ASP A 326 18.57 3.99 2.26
CA ASP A 326 20.03 3.84 2.15
C ASP A 326 20.68 3.64 3.55
N ALA A 327 20.05 4.16 4.61
CA ALA A 327 20.48 3.94 6.00
C ALA A 327 20.13 2.54 6.54
N GLY A 328 19.16 1.84 5.94
CA GLY A 328 18.82 0.45 6.26
C GLY A 328 17.39 0.22 6.76
N GLN A 329 17.09 -1.06 7.01
CA GLN A 329 15.74 -1.51 7.37
C GLN A 329 15.25 -0.94 8.72
N ALA A 330 16.14 -0.77 9.70
CA ALA A 330 15.77 -0.16 10.97
C ALA A 330 15.28 1.29 10.78
N ALA A 331 15.94 2.05 9.89
CA ALA A 331 15.56 3.43 9.59
C ALA A 331 14.22 3.52 8.86
N THR A 332 13.94 2.66 7.88
CA THR A 332 12.65 2.66 7.17
C THR A 332 11.50 2.23 8.08
N THR A 333 11.73 1.27 9.00
CA THR A 333 10.76 0.86 10.01
C THR A 333 10.44 2.02 10.96
N ALA A 334 11.48 2.70 11.48
CA ALA A 334 11.32 3.85 12.37
C ALA A 334 10.60 5.02 11.69
N LEU A 335 10.95 5.29 10.41
CA LEU A 335 10.31 6.33 9.61
C LEU A 335 8.81 6.07 9.43
N ASN A 336 8.42 4.84 9.08
CA ASN A 336 7.02 4.50 8.91
C ASN A 336 6.23 4.69 10.20
N ALA A 337 6.75 4.19 11.32
CA ALA A 337 6.11 4.32 12.63
C ALA A 337 5.98 5.80 13.07
N ALA A 338 7.03 6.59 12.87
CA ALA A 338 7.04 8.04 13.15
C ALA A 338 5.98 8.77 12.32
N ASN A 339 5.93 8.47 11.02
CA ASN A 339 4.98 9.10 10.11
C ASN A 339 3.52 8.80 10.49
N GLU A 340 3.20 7.58 10.85
CA GLU A 340 1.84 7.23 11.30
C GLU A 340 1.43 8.04 12.53
N ILE A 341 2.33 8.22 13.52
CA ILE A 341 2.07 9.02 14.72
C ILE A 341 1.95 10.51 14.38
N ALA A 342 2.85 11.04 13.56
CA ALA A 342 2.84 12.45 13.18
C ALA A 342 1.59 12.81 12.37
N VAL A 343 1.22 11.97 11.39
CA VAL A 343 0.00 12.17 10.59
C VAL A 343 -1.25 12.08 11.46
N ALA A 344 -1.33 11.13 12.38
CA ALA A 344 -2.46 11.02 13.31
C ALA A 344 -2.57 12.27 14.19
N ALA A 345 -1.45 12.79 14.71
CA ALA A 345 -1.42 14.01 15.50
C ALA A 345 -1.83 15.28 14.69
N PHE A 346 -1.38 15.38 13.43
CA PHE A 346 -1.82 16.44 12.54
C PHE A 346 -3.32 16.37 12.24
N LEU A 347 -3.84 15.18 11.93
CA LEU A 347 -5.28 14.98 11.68
C LEU A 347 -6.16 15.35 12.89
N GLN A 348 -5.61 15.24 14.10
CA GLN A 348 -6.22 15.67 15.35
C GLN A 348 -5.91 17.14 15.71
N GLN A 349 -5.25 17.89 14.82
CA GLN A 349 -4.86 19.30 15.01
C GLN A 349 -3.96 19.53 16.24
N GLN A 350 -3.15 18.53 16.61
CA GLN A 350 -2.21 18.62 17.74
C GLN A 350 -0.87 19.22 17.32
N ILE A 351 -0.49 19.10 16.05
CA ILE A 351 0.72 19.65 15.45
C ILE A 351 0.40 20.27 14.09
N ARG A 352 1.29 21.09 13.57
CA ARG A 352 1.19 21.73 12.26
C ARG A 352 1.54 20.75 11.14
N PHE A 353 1.13 21.05 9.91
CA PHE A 353 1.52 20.28 8.72
C PHE A 353 3.04 20.17 8.57
N THR A 354 3.77 21.25 8.79
CA THR A 354 5.24 21.29 8.72
C THR A 354 5.94 20.46 9.80
N ASP A 355 5.28 20.21 10.92
CA ASP A 355 5.87 19.46 12.03
C ASP A 355 5.94 17.96 11.73
N ILE A 356 5.16 17.45 10.72
CA ILE A 356 5.20 16.05 10.30
C ILE A 356 6.63 15.66 9.88
N SER A 357 7.25 16.44 8.99
CA SER A 357 8.62 16.16 8.53
C SER A 357 9.65 16.27 9.67
N VAL A 358 9.44 17.22 10.60
CA VAL A 358 10.33 17.41 11.76
C VAL A 358 10.28 16.20 12.70
N VAL A 359 9.09 15.67 13.00
CA VAL A 359 8.94 14.46 13.83
C VAL A 359 9.61 13.28 13.15
N ASN A 360 9.33 13.06 11.86
CA ASN A 360 9.89 11.96 11.09
C ASN A 360 11.42 11.99 11.07
N GLN A 361 12.00 13.14 10.77
CA GLN A 361 13.45 13.33 10.75
C GLN A 361 14.08 13.05 12.11
N LYS A 362 13.55 13.65 13.20
CA LYS A 362 14.10 13.47 14.54
C LYS A 362 14.04 12.03 15.03
N VAL A 363 12.99 11.29 14.71
CA VAL A 363 12.90 9.87 15.08
C VAL A 363 13.99 9.08 14.38
N VAL A 364 14.15 9.25 13.06
CA VAL A 364 15.19 8.53 12.30
C VAL A 364 16.59 8.87 12.83
N GLU A 365 16.87 10.14 13.13
CA GLU A 365 18.16 10.60 13.67
C GLU A 365 18.45 10.05 15.09
N CYS A 366 17.42 9.93 15.94
CA CYS A 366 17.59 9.47 17.33
C CYS A 366 17.70 7.95 17.45
N MET A 367 17.22 7.19 16.44
CA MET A 367 17.12 5.74 16.50
C MET A 367 18.23 5.06 15.69
N ALA A 368 19.48 5.13 16.18
CA ALA A 368 20.59 4.33 15.66
C ALA A 368 20.47 2.88 16.15
N LEU A 369 19.57 2.10 15.53
CA LEU A 369 19.31 0.71 15.88
C LEU A 369 20.03 -0.26 14.92
N PRO A 370 20.41 -1.46 15.41
CA PRO A 370 20.97 -2.49 14.54
C PRO A 370 19.93 -2.98 13.53
N GLU A 371 20.40 -3.46 12.37
CA GLU A 371 19.55 -4.06 11.36
C GLU A 371 18.74 -5.24 11.92
N PRO A 372 17.42 -5.27 11.73
CA PRO A 372 16.58 -6.34 12.24
C PRO A 372 16.84 -7.65 11.47
N THR A 373 17.01 -8.73 12.23
CA THR A 373 17.21 -10.09 11.71
C THR A 373 15.98 -10.97 11.93
N SER A 374 14.94 -10.46 12.58
CA SER A 374 13.68 -11.17 12.81
C SER A 374 12.49 -10.22 12.81
N ILE A 375 11.30 -10.78 12.64
CA ILE A 375 10.04 -10.03 12.68
C ILE A 375 9.82 -9.38 14.06
N GLU A 376 10.19 -10.08 15.13
CA GLU A 376 10.09 -9.57 16.51
C GLU A 376 10.95 -8.31 16.68
N MET A 377 12.15 -8.26 16.10
CA MET A 377 12.99 -7.07 16.14
C MET A 377 12.36 -5.91 15.33
N VAL A 378 11.75 -6.19 14.19
CA VAL A 378 11.02 -5.17 13.42
C VAL A 378 9.88 -4.58 14.24
N LEU A 379 9.07 -5.42 14.88
CA LEU A 379 7.95 -4.97 15.72
C LEU A 379 8.44 -4.18 16.96
N GLU A 380 9.57 -4.54 17.52
CA GLU A 380 10.17 -3.80 18.64
C GLU A 380 10.70 -2.43 18.20
N ILE A 381 11.33 -2.33 17.02
CA ILE A 381 11.75 -1.05 16.42
C ILE A 381 10.53 -0.15 16.18
N ASP A 382 9.47 -0.69 15.59
CA ASP A 382 8.22 0.03 15.36
C ASP A 382 7.64 0.59 16.66
N ARG A 383 7.56 -0.26 17.72
CA ARG A 383 7.06 0.15 19.02
C ARG A 383 7.88 1.29 19.63
N GLN A 384 9.21 1.17 19.63
CA GLN A 384 10.11 2.21 20.16
C GLN A 384 10.01 3.51 19.37
N ALA A 385 9.95 3.43 18.05
CA ALA A 385 9.79 4.60 17.21
C ALA A 385 8.48 5.35 17.47
N ARG A 386 7.38 4.62 17.68
CA ARG A 386 6.08 5.21 18.08
C ARG A 386 6.16 5.92 19.42
N GLU A 387 6.86 5.36 20.38
CA GLU A 387 7.05 5.99 21.71
C GLU A 387 7.86 7.29 21.60
N VAL A 388 8.97 7.29 20.85
CA VAL A 388 9.79 8.48 20.59
C VAL A 388 8.97 9.54 19.84
N ALA A 389 8.28 9.17 18.76
CA ALA A 389 7.43 10.07 17.99
C ALA A 389 6.33 10.70 18.87
N GLY A 390 5.66 9.89 19.70
CA GLY A 390 4.65 10.37 20.65
C GLY A 390 5.21 11.37 21.68
N GLY A 391 6.46 11.18 22.10
CA GLY A 391 7.20 12.13 22.95
C GLY A 391 7.43 13.47 22.23
N LEU A 392 7.90 13.43 20.99
CA LEU A 392 8.15 14.62 20.18
C LEU A 392 6.85 15.40 19.86
N VAL A 393 5.77 14.71 19.53
CA VAL A 393 4.44 15.29 19.31
C VAL A 393 3.99 16.08 20.55
N ARG A 394 4.14 15.53 21.77
CA ARG A 394 3.76 16.23 22.99
C ARG A 394 4.53 17.54 23.20
N ASN A 395 5.78 17.61 22.75
CA ASN A 395 6.63 18.79 22.86
C ASN A 395 6.34 19.86 21.78
N LEU A 396 5.70 19.46 20.67
CA LEU A 396 5.34 20.34 19.54
C LEU A 396 3.89 20.83 19.57
N ARG A 397 3.11 20.40 20.56
CA ARG A 397 1.67 20.75 20.65
C ARG A 397 1.46 22.26 20.55
N VAL A 398 0.57 22.64 19.61
CA VAL A 398 0.16 24.02 19.30
C VAL A 398 -0.95 24.44 20.27
#